data_9955e11d22fc52c387caae15a0ada75d
#
_entry.id   9955e11d22fc52c387caae15a0ada75d
#
_cell.length_a   1.000
_cell.length_b   1.000
_cell.length_c   1.000
_cell.angle_alpha   90.00
_cell.angle_beta   90.00
_cell.angle_gamma   90.00
#
_symmetry.space_group_name_H-M   'P 1'
#
loop_
_entity.id
_entity.type
_entity.pdbx_description
1 polymer ?
#
loop_
_entity_poly.entity_id
_entity_poly.type
_entity_poly.pdbx_seq_one_letter_code
_entity_poly.pdbx_strand_id
1 'polypeptide(L)'
;MKKSIKSISLTLVIMMLAIIVAACNKSGDKVSVGIVLPTKDEERWLQDEQRFKDALKDTKYTTEILFSQGSSAKEKENVETLINKGIKVLIICPPDGDAAAAAVEAAKKEGIKVISYDRLITKTDAVDYYVTFDSVEVGKAQGQYLVDHAKGNGQPLYLYAGAATDNNAFLFFEGAWSVLQPKIKDGTFKIANSAEAVALQGKETLSRDEMSKIVGQVTTSWDPNEAKNKAQTHLTAAGADMKGDVAILGPNDGTARAIADVFATDKAVTSYVISGQDADKASIQYIIEGKQSMTVFKDVRTLVKDAIGMAVDLLDGKTPATTGEYDNKKIKVKAKQTKVIVVDKGNVRKELIDSGYYKADDFTGL
;
A
#
# COMPACT_ATOMS: atom_id res chain seq x y z
N MET A 1 20.50 27.25 71.65
CA MET A 1 21.14 26.56 70.49
C MET A 1 20.40 25.34 69.97
N LYS A 2 19.54 24.61 70.72
CA LYS A 2 18.82 23.40 70.20
C LYS A 2 17.58 23.67 69.26
N LYS A 3 17.02 24.87 69.25
CA LYS A 3 15.86 25.20 68.34
C LYS A 3 16.25 25.59 66.94
N SER A 4 17.45 26.11 66.72
CA SER A 4 17.92 26.53 65.38
C SER A 4 18.30 25.33 64.48
N ILE A 5 18.78 24.23 65.03
CA ILE A 5 19.21 23.03 64.31
C ILE A 5 17.98 22.28 63.72
N LYS A 6 16.84 22.25 64.43
CA LYS A 6 15.63 21.58 63.91
C LYS A 6 15.01 22.30 62.72
N SER A 7 15.06 23.64 62.67
CA SER A 7 14.57 24.44 61.54
C SER A 7 15.42 24.26 60.27
N ILE A 8 16.75 24.21 60.44
CA ILE A 8 17.66 24.02 59.29
C ILE A 8 17.52 22.62 58.67
N SER A 9 17.35 21.56 59.49
CA SER A 9 17.08 20.20 58.95
C SER A 9 15.77 20.08 58.17
N LEU A 10 14.70 20.74 58.66
CA LEU A 10 13.39 20.68 57.97
C LEU A 10 13.43 21.42 56.61
N THR A 11 14.12 22.56 56.56
CA THR A 11 14.28 23.34 55.31
C THR A 11 15.12 22.59 54.26
N LEU A 12 16.19 21.85 54.68
CA LEU A 12 16.98 21.03 53.79
C LEU A 12 16.22 19.82 53.22
N VAL A 13 15.35 19.19 54.03
CA VAL A 13 14.51 18.06 53.57
C VAL A 13 13.46 18.52 52.57
N ILE A 14 12.84 19.68 52.77
CA ILE A 14 11.86 20.28 51.84
C ILE A 14 12.55 20.69 50.54
N MET A 15 13.78 21.23 50.59
CA MET A 15 14.55 21.55 49.39
C MET A 15 14.99 20.29 48.61
N MET A 16 15.38 19.21 49.28
CA MET A 16 15.69 17.92 48.62
C MET A 16 14.44 17.29 47.98
N LEU A 17 13.26 17.34 48.64
CA LEU A 17 12.02 16.88 48.04
C LEU A 17 11.62 17.71 46.80
N ALA A 18 11.84 19.03 46.81
CA ALA A 18 11.57 19.90 45.68
C ALA A 18 12.50 19.60 44.47
N ILE A 19 13.76 19.24 44.73
CA ILE A 19 14.73 18.85 43.69
C ILE A 19 14.37 17.49 43.07
N ILE A 20 13.86 16.54 43.87
CA ILE A 20 13.43 15.22 43.36
C ILE A 20 12.15 15.36 42.47
N VAL A 21 11.25 16.26 42.82
CA VAL A 21 10.04 16.52 41.95
C VAL A 21 10.41 17.25 40.67
N ALA A 22 11.47 18.11 40.69
CA ALA A 22 11.93 18.77 39.44
C ALA A 22 12.78 17.84 38.55
N ALA A 23 13.44 16.81 39.09
CA ALA A 23 14.23 15.85 38.34
C ALA A 23 13.38 14.78 37.64
N CYS A 24 12.12 14.58 38.05
CA CYS A 24 11.17 13.64 37.37
C CYS A 24 10.45 14.25 36.17
N ASN A 25 10.67 15.52 35.85
CA ASN A 25 10.03 16.19 34.71
C ASN A 25 10.98 16.34 33.50
N LYS A 26 11.85 15.36 33.23
CA LYS A 26 12.26 15.10 31.85
C LYS A 26 11.10 14.37 31.19
N SER A 27 10.06 15.11 30.78
CA SER A 27 9.18 14.62 29.74
C SER A 27 10.06 14.39 28.52
N GLY A 28 10.45 13.15 28.29
CA GLY A 28 10.88 12.77 26.94
C GLY A 28 9.78 13.27 26.02
N ASP A 29 10.13 13.88 24.90
CA ASP A 29 9.18 14.41 23.94
C ASP A 29 8.10 13.36 23.68
N LYS A 30 6.85 13.64 24.15
CA LYS A 30 5.76 12.68 24.03
C LYS A 30 5.50 12.50 22.54
N VAL A 31 5.64 11.28 22.05
CA VAL A 31 5.27 10.95 20.66
C VAL A 31 3.79 11.25 20.45
N SER A 32 3.48 12.13 19.51
CA SER A 32 2.10 12.56 19.25
C SER A 32 1.42 11.65 18.22
N VAL A 33 2.15 11.25 17.18
CA VAL A 33 1.68 10.41 16.07
C VAL A 33 2.54 9.16 15.99
N GLY A 34 1.91 7.99 16.10
CA GLY A 34 2.55 6.72 15.78
C GLY A 34 2.25 6.31 14.35
N ILE A 35 3.25 5.83 13.62
CA ILE A 35 3.10 5.33 12.26
C ILE A 35 3.59 3.90 12.20
N VAL A 36 2.76 2.99 11.66
CA VAL A 36 3.14 1.58 11.46
C VAL A 36 3.01 1.24 9.99
N LEU A 37 4.12 0.83 9.38
CA LEU A 37 4.20 0.42 7.98
C LEU A 37 4.42 -1.09 7.86
N PRO A 38 4.00 -1.74 6.74
CA PRO A 38 3.93 -3.20 6.69
C PRO A 38 5.30 -3.88 6.60
N THR A 39 6.20 -3.43 5.73
CA THR A 39 7.50 -4.08 5.51
C THR A 39 8.51 -3.11 4.90
N LYS A 40 9.79 -3.49 4.91
CA LYS A 40 10.85 -2.81 4.15
C LYS A 40 11.23 -3.54 2.86
N ASP A 41 10.62 -4.67 2.58
CA ASP A 41 10.95 -5.50 1.43
C ASP A 41 10.30 -4.98 0.12
N GLU A 42 9.26 -4.16 0.23
CA GLU A 42 8.66 -3.42 -0.87
C GLU A 42 9.24 -2.00 -0.91
N GLU A 43 9.82 -1.57 -2.04
CA GLU A 43 10.43 -0.24 -2.25
C GLU A 43 9.45 0.90 -1.91
N ARG A 44 8.17 0.71 -2.19
CA ARG A 44 7.10 1.64 -1.90
C ARG A 44 7.14 2.14 -0.46
N TRP A 45 7.24 1.26 0.53
CA TRP A 45 7.15 1.65 1.95
C TRP A 45 8.37 2.41 2.46
N LEU A 46 9.52 2.25 1.82
CA LEU A 46 10.70 3.08 2.08
C LEU A 46 10.51 4.51 1.57
N GLN A 47 9.82 4.67 0.44
CA GLN A 47 9.45 6.00 -0.06
C GLN A 47 8.45 6.68 0.88
N ASP A 48 7.41 5.96 1.33
CA ASP A 48 6.44 6.46 2.30
C ASP A 48 7.11 6.89 3.61
N GLU A 49 8.03 6.07 4.17
CA GLU A 49 8.80 6.42 5.37
C GLU A 49 9.54 7.76 5.19
N GLN A 50 10.21 7.93 4.06
CA GLN A 50 10.95 9.16 3.78
C GLN A 50 10.00 10.36 3.67
N ARG A 51 8.87 10.21 2.97
CA ARG A 51 7.86 11.28 2.81
C ARG A 51 7.20 11.64 4.15
N PHE A 52 6.92 10.65 5.01
CA PHE A 52 6.44 10.91 6.37
C PHE A 52 7.46 11.71 7.18
N LYS A 53 8.73 11.35 7.15
CA LYS A 53 9.81 12.11 7.82
C LYS A 53 9.91 13.55 7.31
N ASP A 54 9.78 13.75 6.00
CA ASP A 54 9.84 15.09 5.40
C ASP A 54 8.62 15.94 5.77
N ALA A 55 7.42 15.38 5.66
CA ALA A 55 6.17 16.09 5.96
C ALA A 55 6.05 16.52 7.44
N LEU A 56 6.71 15.79 8.33
CA LEU A 56 6.63 16.04 9.77
C LEU A 56 7.63 17.07 10.26
N LYS A 57 8.70 17.36 9.50
CA LYS A 57 9.68 18.41 9.85
C LYS A 57 9.04 19.77 10.05
N ASP A 58 7.96 20.03 9.33
CA ASP A 58 7.26 21.32 9.36
C ASP A 58 6.11 21.37 10.37
N THR A 59 5.98 20.34 11.22
CA THR A 59 4.95 20.27 12.26
C THR A 59 5.56 20.41 13.67
N LYS A 60 4.72 20.83 14.62
CA LYS A 60 5.06 20.86 16.06
C LYS A 60 4.95 19.49 16.75
N TYR A 61 4.55 18.44 16.00
CA TYR A 61 4.23 17.13 16.55
C TYR A 61 5.39 16.15 16.36
N THR A 62 5.68 15.39 17.41
CA THR A 62 6.67 14.32 17.39
C THR A 62 6.07 13.04 16.88
N THR A 63 6.85 12.27 16.12
CA THR A 63 6.42 11.00 15.52
C THR A 63 7.43 9.90 15.71
N GLU A 64 6.91 8.67 15.65
CA GLU A 64 7.72 7.46 15.55
C GLU A 64 7.15 6.55 14.47
N ILE A 65 8.05 6.02 13.62
CA ILE A 65 7.71 5.13 12.51
C ILE A 65 8.28 3.74 12.80
N LEU A 66 7.42 2.73 12.81
CA LEU A 66 7.79 1.33 13.05
C LEU A 66 7.35 0.46 11.87
N PHE A 67 8.06 -0.65 11.65
CA PHE A 67 7.75 -1.61 10.58
C PHE A 67 7.35 -2.96 11.15
N SER A 68 6.29 -3.54 10.59
CA SER A 68 5.72 -4.83 11.01
C SER A 68 6.40 -6.04 10.36
N GLN A 69 7.27 -5.81 9.36
CA GLN A 69 8.01 -6.85 8.64
C GLN A 69 7.10 -7.98 8.11
N GLY A 70 5.93 -7.62 7.58
CA GLY A 70 4.94 -8.56 7.06
C GLY A 70 4.19 -9.37 8.15
N SER A 71 4.43 -9.11 9.44
CA SER A 71 3.90 -9.89 10.55
C SER A 71 2.82 -9.12 11.33
N SER A 72 1.59 -9.66 11.38
CA SER A 72 0.50 -9.09 12.19
C SER A 72 0.81 -9.15 13.70
N ALA A 73 1.60 -10.13 14.15
CA ALA A 73 2.04 -10.20 15.54
C ALA A 73 3.00 -9.03 15.86
N LYS A 74 3.96 -8.75 14.97
CA LYS A 74 4.87 -7.63 15.10
C LYS A 74 4.15 -6.28 14.99
N GLU A 75 3.14 -6.18 14.12
CA GLU A 75 2.28 -5.00 14.04
C GLU A 75 1.62 -4.70 15.38
N LYS A 76 1.02 -5.72 16.02
CA LYS A 76 0.40 -5.57 17.33
C LYS A 76 1.40 -5.10 18.39
N GLU A 77 2.60 -5.70 18.47
CA GLU A 77 3.68 -5.25 19.37
C GLU A 77 4.08 -3.78 19.12
N ASN A 78 4.16 -3.38 17.85
CA ASN A 78 4.47 -2.02 17.45
C ASN A 78 3.38 -1.04 17.93
N VAL A 79 2.11 -1.39 17.73
CA VAL A 79 0.98 -0.57 18.20
C VAL A 79 0.99 -0.45 19.73
N GLU A 80 1.18 -1.55 20.46
CA GLU A 80 1.29 -1.53 21.93
C GLU A 80 2.48 -0.66 22.40
N THR A 81 3.62 -0.72 21.69
CA THR A 81 4.79 0.13 21.96
C THR A 81 4.44 1.61 21.82
N LEU A 82 3.73 1.97 20.74
CA LEU A 82 3.32 3.35 20.48
C LEU A 82 2.25 3.84 21.48
N ILE A 83 1.31 2.98 21.87
CA ILE A 83 0.35 3.26 22.94
C ILE A 83 1.07 3.62 24.23
N ASN A 84 2.05 2.80 24.64
CA ASN A 84 2.85 3.02 25.85
C ASN A 84 3.67 4.33 25.79
N LYS A 85 4.02 4.81 24.61
CA LYS A 85 4.67 6.12 24.39
C LYS A 85 3.70 7.30 24.44
N GLY A 86 2.40 7.02 24.54
CA GLY A 86 1.34 8.02 24.77
C GLY A 86 0.91 8.74 23.51
N ILE A 87 0.99 8.11 22.31
CA ILE A 87 0.48 8.66 21.05
C ILE A 87 -1.00 9.06 21.18
N LYS A 88 -1.43 9.98 20.35
CA LYS A 88 -2.83 10.43 20.26
C LYS A 88 -3.47 10.06 18.92
N VAL A 89 -2.66 9.87 17.89
CA VAL A 89 -3.09 9.42 16.57
C VAL A 89 -2.19 8.28 16.13
N LEU A 90 -2.80 7.22 15.61
CA LEU A 90 -2.15 6.09 14.97
C LEU A 90 -2.45 6.13 13.47
N ILE A 91 -1.41 6.18 12.63
CA ILE A 91 -1.48 5.96 11.19
C ILE A 91 -0.93 4.56 10.95
N ILE A 92 -1.71 3.67 10.33
CA ILE A 92 -1.32 2.27 10.21
C ILE A 92 -1.67 1.71 8.83
N CYS A 93 -0.69 1.09 8.18
CA CYS A 93 -0.85 0.30 6.96
C CYS A 93 -0.65 -1.17 7.31
N PRO A 94 -1.70 -1.98 7.37
CA PRO A 94 -1.60 -3.36 7.84
C PRO A 94 -1.03 -4.32 6.78
N PRO A 95 -0.23 -5.33 7.18
CA PRO A 95 0.07 -6.47 6.31
C PRO A 95 -1.17 -7.35 6.05
N ASP A 96 -2.10 -7.41 7.01
CA ASP A 96 -3.37 -8.13 6.94
C ASP A 96 -4.49 -7.27 7.52
N GLY A 97 -5.46 -6.91 6.67
CA GLY A 97 -6.54 -5.99 7.03
C GLY A 97 -7.51 -6.53 8.09
N ASP A 98 -7.74 -7.84 8.12
CA ASP A 98 -8.61 -8.48 9.11
C ASP A 98 -7.87 -8.69 10.45
N ALA A 99 -6.60 -9.11 10.41
CA ALA A 99 -5.79 -9.37 11.60
C ALA A 99 -5.46 -8.08 12.40
N ALA A 100 -5.34 -6.94 11.72
CA ALA A 100 -5.06 -5.64 12.33
C ALA A 100 -6.17 -5.15 13.28
N ALA A 101 -7.38 -5.70 13.19
CA ALA A 101 -8.53 -5.27 14.00
C ALA A 101 -8.20 -5.23 15.50
N ALA A 102 -7.59 -6.28 16.04
CA ALA A 102 -7.25 -6.37 17.46
C ALA A 102 -6.26 -5.28 17.92
N ALA A 103 -5.29 -4.93 17.08
CA ALA A 103 -4.30 -3.88 17.39
C ALA A 103 -4.95 -2.51 17.44
N VAL A 104 -5.81 -2.16 16.47
CA VAL A 104 -6.47 -0.84 16.45
C VAL A 104 -7.57 -0.74 17.49
N GLU A 105 -8.23 -1.84 17.88
CA GLU A 105 -9.16 -1.88 19.00
C GLU A 105 -8.47 -1.58 20.35
N ALA A 106 -7.24 -2.06 20.54
CA ALA A 106 -6.43 -1.69 21.68
C ALA A 106 -6.13 -0.18 21.71
N ALA A 107 -5.75 0.40 20.58
CA ALA A 107 -5.52 1.85 20.44
C ALA A 107 -6.80 2.65 20.73
N LYS A 108 -7.96 2.23 20.20
CA LYS A 108 -9.25 2.88 20.45
C LYS A 108 -9.64 2.89 21.92
N LYS A 109 -9.38 1.82 22.68
CA LYS A 109 -9.64 1.73 24.13
C LYS A 109 -8.88 2.79 24.92
N GLU A 110 -7.69 3.17 24.46
CA GLU A 110 -6.85 4.23 25.04
C GLU A 110 -7.22 5.63 24.50
N GLY A 111 -8.32 5.75 23.73
CA GLY A 111 -8.79 7.01 23.16
C GLY A 111 -7.94 7.56 22.02
N ILE A 112 -7.08 6.70 21.42
CA ILE A 112 -6.23 7.05 20.28
C ILE A 112 -7.07 7.03 19.01
N LYS A 113 -6.92 8.05 18.17
CA LYS A 113 -7.54 8.13 16.86
C LYS A 113 -6.80 7.29 15.85
N VAL A 114 -7.51 6.54 15.02
CA VAL A 114 -6.94 5.58 14.06
C VAL A 114 -7.21 6.02 12.63
N ILE A 115 -6.14 6.18 11.86
CA ILE A 115 -6.17 6.41 10.41
C ILE A 115 -5.59 5.15 9.73
N SER A 116 -6.45 4.40 9.03
CA SER A 116 -6.00 3.35 8.11
C SER A 116 -5.31 4.02 6.92
N TYR A 117 -4.11 3.60 6.58
CA TYR A 117 -3.28 4.21 5.55
C TYR A 117 -3.05 3.24 4.42
N ASP A 118 -3.35 3.63 3.18
CA ASP A 118 -3.24 2.84 1.95
C ASP A 118 -4.09 1.55 1.94
N ARG A 119 -3.94 0.67 2.93
CA ARG A 119 -4.69 -0.59 3.08
C ARG A 119 -5.80 -0.46 4.12
N LEU A 120 -7.01 -0.91 3.78
CA LEU A 120 -8.18 -0.82 4.67
C LEU A 120 -8.15 -1.90 5.75
N ILE A 121 -8.26 -1.48 7.01
CA ILE A 121 -8.49 -2.38 8.13
C ILE A 121 -9.98 -2.73 8.18
N THR A 122 -10.26 -4.03 8.23
CA THR A 122 -11.62 -4.58 8.10
C THR A 122 -12.13 -5.20 9.41
N LYS A 123 -13.44 -5.51 9.47
CA LYS A 123 -14.14 -6.21 10.57
C LYS A 123 -14.08 -5.55 11.94
N THR A 124 -13.77 -4.27 12.02
CA THR A 124 -13.74 -3.51 13.27
C THR A 124 -14.37 -2.13 13.11
N ASP A 125 -14.86 -1.55 14.21
CA ASP A 125 -15.32 -0.17 14.27
C ASP A 125 -14.24 0.79 14.82
N ALA A 126 -13.01 0.30 14.99
CA ALA A 126 -11.93 1.06 15.61
C ALA A 126 -11.18 1.97 14.64
N VAL A 127 -11.55 2.04 13.37
CA VAL A 127 -10.96 2.92 12.37
C VAL A 127 -11.79 4.19 12.26
N ASP A 128 -11.19 5.35 12.55
CA ASP A 128 -11.87 6.65 12.43
C ASP A 128 -11.87 7.16 10.98
N TYR A 129 -10.73 7.00 10.26
CA TYR A 129 -10.54 7.49 8.89
C TYR A 129 -9.70 6.53 8.06
N TYR A 130 -9.84 6.66 6.74
CA TYR A 130 -9.04 5.93 5.75
C TYR A 130 -8.45 6.90 4.73
N VAL A 131 -7.14 6.80 4.48
CA VAL A 131 -6.44 7.56 3.44
C VAL A 131 -5.90 6.58 2.41
N THR A 132 -6.30 6.74 1.14
CA THR A 132 -5.99 5.78 0.09
C THR A 132 -5.97 6.44 -1.29
N PHE A 133 -5.56 5.68 -2.29
CA PHE A 133 -5.82 5.96 -3.70
C PHE A 133 -7.15 5.35 -4.15
N ASP A 134 -7.64 5.73 -5.33
CA ASP A 134 -8.79 5.06 -5.94
C ASP A 134 -8.37 3.68 -6.46
N SER A 135 -8.52 2.68 -5.60
CA SER A 135 -8.04 1.32 -5.89
C SER A 135 -8.78 0.65 -7.05
N VAL A 136 -10.06 0.94 -7.24
CA VAL A 136 -10.81 0.42 -8.41
C VAL A 136 -10.28 1.06 -9.69
N GLU A 137 -10.00 2.36 -9.66
CA GLU A 137 -9.43 3.08 -10.81
C GLU A 137 -8.01 2.61 -11.14
N VAL A 138 -7.19 2.24 -10.14
CA VAL A 138 -5.90 1.57 -10.40
C VAL A 138 -6.08 0.33 -11.26
N GLY A 139 -6.99 -0.56 -10.87
CA GLY A 139 -7.25 -1.78 -11.62
C GLY A 139 -7.81 -1.51 -13.02
N LYS A 140 -8.75 -0.56 -13.15
CA LYS A 140 -9.27 -0.14 -14.47
C LYS A 140 -8.15 0.37 -15.36
N ALA A 141 -7.27 1.22 -14.85
CA ALA A 141 -6.14 1.76 -15.60
C ALA A 141 -5.19 0.66 -16.09
N GLN A 142 -4.89 -0.34 -15.24
CA GLN A 142 -4.11 -1.51 -15.61
C GLN A 142 -4.79 -2.32 -16.72
N GLY A 143 -6.06 -2.67 -16.54
CA GLY A 143 -6.84 -3.42 -17.53
C GLY A 143 -7.02 -2.67 -18.85
N GLN A 144 -7.31 -1.37 -18.79
CA GLN A 144 -7.48 -0.53 -19.98
C GLN A 144 -6.19 -0.44 -20.80
N TYR A 145 -5.05 -0.29 -20.15
CA TYR A 145 -3.76 -0.29 -20.85
C TYR A 145 -3.54 -1.58 -21.64
N LEU A 146 -3.88 -2.73 -21.06
CA LEU A 146 -3.78 -4.01 -21.78
C LEU A 146 -4.75 -4.08 -22.97
N VAL A 147 -5.97 -3.56 -22.82
CA VAL A 147 -6.96 -3.50 -23.90
C VAL A 147 -6.48 -2.60 -25.04
N ASP A 148 -5.95 -1.42 -24.72
CA ASP A 148 -5.48 -0.45 -25.72
C ASP A 148 -4.26 -0.95 -26.52
N HIS A 149 -3.52 -1.92 -25.96
CA HIS A 149 -2.34 -2.54 -26.58
C HIS A 149 -2.57 -3.99 -27.04
N ALA A 150 -3.84 -4.43 -27.13
CA ALA A 150 -4.18 -5.76 -27.59
C ALA A 150 -3.74 -6.00 -29.04
N LYS A 151 -3.14 -7.16 -29.31
CA LYS A 151 -2.59 -7.52 -30.63
C LYS A 151 -3.59 -8.21 -31.57
N GLY A 152 -4.78 -8.54 -31.07
CA GLY A 152 -5.81 -9.18 -31.88
C GLY A 152 -6.53 -10.32 -31.15
N ASN A 153 -7.38 -11.07 -31.88
CA ASN A 153 -8.23 -12.09 -31.28
C ASN A 153 -7.45 -13.30 -30.78
N GLY A 154 -7.83 -13.79 -29.61
CA GLY A 154 -7.26 -14.97 -28.98
C GLY A 154 -5.90 -14.72 -28.27
N GLN A 155 -5.55 -13.44 -28.04
CA GLN A 155 -4.31 -13.11 -27.32
C GLN A 155 -4.31 -13.71 -25.92
N PRO A 156 -3.30 -14.48 -25.52
CA PRO A 156 -3.19 -15.03 -24.18
C PRO A 156 -3.13 -13.91 -23.12
N LEU A 157 -3.98 -14.03 -22.09
CA LEU A 157 -4.05 -13.11 -20.97
C LEU A 157 -3.65 -13.85 -19.70
N TYR A 158 -2.55 -13.45 -19.09
CA TYR A 158 -2.10 -13.94 -17.80
C TYR A 158 -2.54 -12.99 -16.69
N LEU A 159 -3.24 -13.52 -15.71
CA LEU A 159 -3.75 -12.77 -14.57
C LEU A 159 -2.85 -13.01 -13.35
N TYR A 160 -2.44 -11.92 -12.68
CA TYR A 160 -1.80 -11.97 -11.39
C TYR A 160 -2.46 -10.96 -10.45
N ALA A 161 -2.47 -11.26 -9.16
CA ALA A 161 -3.09 -10.44 -8.13
C ALA A 161 -2.15 -10.29 -6.94
N GLY A 162 -2.38 -9.27 -6.13
CA GLY A 162 -1.68 -9.05 -4.87
C GLY A 162 -2.09 -10.02 -3.77
N ALA A 163 -1.75 -9.69 -2.51
CA ALA A 163 -2.04 -10.52 -1.35
C ALA A 163 -3.55 -10.63 -1.07
N ALA A 164 -4.04 -11.84 -0.84
CA ALA A 164 -5.44 -12.09 -0.49
C ALA A 164 -5.85 -11.53 0.89
N THR A 165 -4.88 -11.16 1.72
CA THR A 165 -5.07 -10.49 3.03
C THR A 165 -5.23 -8.97 2.91
N ASP A 166 -4.98 -8.40 1.72
CA ASP A 166 -5.13 -6.98 1.42
C ASP A 166 -6.41 -6.72 0.61
N ASN A 167 -7.29 -5.87 1.14
CA ASN A 167 -8.52 -5.52 0.44
C ASN A 167 -8.27 -4.85 -0.91
N ASN A 168 -7.16 -4.11 -1.06
CA ASN A 168 -6.83 -3.44 -2.32
C ASN A 168 -6.59 -4.43 -3.46
N ALA A 169 -6.02 -5.62 -3.20
CA ALA A 169 -5.83 -6.65 -4.23
C ALA A 169 -7.14 -7.02 -4.92
N PHE A 170 -8.25 -7.02 -4.18
CA PHE A 170 -9.58 -7.30 -4.73
C PHE A 170 -10.16 -6.10 -5.48
N LEU A 171 -9.97 -4.89 -4.97
CA LEU A 171 -10.44 -3.68 -5.64
C LEU A 171 -9.70 -3.43 -6.97
N PHE A 172 -8.38 -3.69 -6.99
CA PHE A 172 -7.60 -3.68 -8.23
C PHE A 172 -8.09 -4.73 -9.20
N PHE A 173 -8.32 -5.97 -8.73
CA PHE A 173 -8.81 -7.05 -9.57
C PHE A 173 -10.23 -6.76 -10.10
N GLU A 174 -11.13 -6.23 -9.28
CA GLU A 174 -12.46 -5.78 -9.67
C GLU A 174 -12.40 -4.74 -10.78
N GLY A 175 -11.57 -3.69 -10.59
CA GLY A 175 -11.38 -2.66 -11.59
C GLY A 175 -10.84 -3.22 -12.91
N ALA A 176 -9.80 -4.05 -12.86
CA ALA A 176 -9.23 -4.69 -14.04
C ALA A 176 -10.22 -5.63 -14.73
N TRP A 177 -10.96 -6.45 -13.96
CA TRP A 177 -11.98 -7.35 -14.49
C TRP A 177 -13.07 -6.60 -15.25
N SER A 178 -13.55 -5.47 -14.71
CA SER A 178 -14.61 -4.66 -15.36
C SER A 178 -14.24 -4.20 -16.77
N VAL A 179 -12.96 -4.04 -17.07
CA VAL A 179 -12.43 -3.62 -18.37
C VAL A 179 -12.02 -4.81 -19.25
N LEU A 180 -11.39 -5.82 -18.65
CA LEU A 180 -10.91 -6.99 -19.39
C LEU A 180 -12.03 -7.96 -19.77
N GLN A 181 -13.06 -8.13 -18.94
CA GLN A 181 -14.11 -9.10 -19.14
C GLN A 181 -14.86 -8.94 -20.48
N PRO A 182 -15.24 -7.74 -20.93
CA PRO A 182 -15.84 -7.57 -22.26
C PRO A 182 -14.92 -8.06 -23.39
N LYS A 183 -13.60 -7.91 -23.23
CA LYS A 183 -12.57 -8.32 -24.20
C LYS A 183 -12.23 -9.80 -24.11
N ILE A 184 -12.46 -10.43 -23.00
CA ILE A 184 -12.44 -11.88 -22.86
C ILE A 184 -13.68 -12.48 -23.52
N LYS A 185 -14.86 -11.88 -23.30
CA LYS A 185 -16.13 -12.34 -23.84
C LYS A 185 -16.21 -12.22 -25.37
N ASP A 186 -15.64 -11.16 -25.96
CA ASP A 186 -15.59 -10.97 -27.42
C ASP A 186 -14.49 -11.76 -28.11
N GLY A 187 -13.64 -12.47 -27.35
CA GLY A 187 -12.56 -13.31 -27.85
C GLY A 187 -11.27 -12.55 -28.17
N THR A 188 -11.15 -11.27 -27.84
CA THR A 188 -9.88 -10.52 -27.94
C THR A 188 -8.82 -11.16 -27.08
N PHE A 189 -9.16 -11.49 -25.82
CA PHE A 189 -8.28 -12.16 -24.89
C PHE A 189 -8.75 -13.60 -24.58
N LYS A 190 -7.77 -14.48 -24.32
CA LYS A 190 -7.97 -15.84 -23.84
C LYS A 190 -7.22 -16.03 -22.53
N ILE A 191 -7.94 -16.30 -21.42
CA ILE A 191 -7.31 -16.47 -20.10
C ILE A 191 -6.40 -17.70 -20.11
N ALA A 192 -5.14 -17.53 -19.70
CA ALA A 192 -4.10 -18.54 -19.83
C ALA A 192 -3.81 -19.32 -18.54
N ASN A 193 -4.05 -18.73 -17.35
CA ASN A 193 -3.47 -19.24 -16.10
C ASN A 193 -4.42 -19.35 -14.90
N SER A 194 -5.74 -19.30 -15.12
CA SER A 194 -6.72 -19.47 -14.05
C SER A 194 -7.97 -20.20 -14.52
N ALA A 195 -8.15 -21.44 -14.08
CA ALA A 195 -9.35 -22.22 -14.37
C ALA A 195 -10.63 -21.58 -13.78
N GLU A 196 -10.53 -20.98 -12.59
CA GLU A 196 -11.65 -20.25 -11.97
C GLU A 196 -12.04 -19.02 -12.79
N ALA A 197 -11.07 -18.26 -13.29
CA ALA A 197 -11.37 -17.11 -14.14
C ALA A 197 -12.00 -17.55 -15.49
N VAL A 198 -11.53 -18.65 -16.08
CA VAL A 198 -12.14 -19.22 -17.29
C VAL A 198 -13.60 -19.65 -17.02
N ALA A 199 -13.86 -20.31 -15.89
CA ALA A 199 -15.24 -20.71 -15.52
C ALA A 199 -16.17 -19.50 -15.32
N LEU A 200 -15.63 -18.35 -14.90
CA LEU A 200 -16.38 -17.13 -14.60
C LEU A 200 -16.33 -16.09 -15.71
N GLN A 201 -15.66 -16.35 -16.83
CA GLN A 201 -15.41 -15.36 -17.90
C GLN A 201 -16.67 -14.73 -18.52
N GLY A 202 -17.82 -15.40 -18.41
CA GLY A 202 -19.11 -14.86 -18.86
C GLY A 202 -19.73 -13.82 -17.94
N LYS A 203 -19.24 -13.67 -16.70
CA LYS A 203 -19.78 -12.74 -15.70
C LYS A 203 -19.16 -11.36 -15.78
N GLU A 204 -19.98 -10.35 -15.95
CA GLU A 204 -19.54 -8.93 -15.99
C GLU A 204 -19.05 -8.46 -14.63
N THR A 205 -19.68 -8.92 -13.55
CA THR A 205 -19.27 -8.62 -12.17
C THR A 205 -19.07 -9.90 -11.40
N LEU A 206 -18.06 -9.90 -10.52
CA LEU A 206 -17.73 -11.02 -9.65
C LEU A 206 -18.08 -10.66 -8.20
N SER A 207 -18.67 -11.59 -7.47
CA SER A 207 -18.77 -11.49 -6.03
C SER A 207 -17.39 -11.59 -5.37
N ARG A 208 -17.28 -11.17 -4.10
CA ARG A 208 -16.03 -11.30 -3.34
C ARG A 208 -15.54 -12.74 -3.26
N ASP A 209 -16.44 -13.69 -3.08
CA ASP A 209 -16.10 -15.11 -2.99
C ASP A 209 -15.58 -15.66 -4.32
N GLU A 210 -16.17 -15.24 -5.44
CA GLU A 210 -15.70 -15.61 -6.78
C GLU A 210 -14.32 -15.01 -7.07
N MET A 211 -14.11 -13.73 -6.74
CA MET A 211 -12.79 -13.12 -6.84
C MET A 211 -11.77 -13.85 -5.94
N SER A 212 -12.16 -14.26 -4.73
CA SER A 212 -11.25 -14.97 -3.81
C SER A 212 -10.76 -16.30 -4.40
N LYS A 213 -11.60 -17.02 -5.15
CA LYS A 213 -11.18 -18.24 -5.85
C LYS A 213 -10.15 -17.96 -6.95
N ILE A 214 -10.40 -16.93 -7.75
CA ILE A 214 -9.44 -16.52 -8.80
C ILE A 214 -8.13 -16.05 -8.16
N VAL A 215 -8.20 -15.12 -7.19
CA VAL A 215 -7.03 -14.59 -6.49
C VAL A 215 -6.23 -15.72 -5.85
N GLY A 216 -6.88 -16.75 -5.27
CA GLY A 216 -6.20 -17.92 -4.72
C GLY A 216 -5.31 -18.66 -5.73
N GLN A 217 -5.67 -18.65 -7.02
CA GLN A 217 -4.86 -19.26 -8.09
C GLN A 217 -3.69 -18.35 -8.56
N VAL A 218 -3.90 -17.03 -8.53
CA VAL A 218 -3.01 -16.07 -9.21
C VAL A 218 -2.34 -15.06 -8.26
N THR A 219 -2.53 -15.18 -6.94
CA THR A 219 -1.89 -14.28 -5.96
C THR A 219 -0.38 -14.38 -6.00
N THR A 220 0.28 -13.23 -5.90
CA THR A 220 1.72 -13.07 -5.73
C THR A 220 2.10 -12.70 -4.30
N SER A 221 1.11 -12.51 -3.42
CA SER A 221 1.29 -12.04 -2.03
C SER A 221 2.11 -10.75 -1.92
N TRP A 222 2.18 -9.95 -2.98
CA TRP A 222 3.09 -8.78 -3.15
C TRP A 222 4.58 -9.14 -3.12
N ASP A 223 4.94 -10.45 -3.18
CA ASP A 223 6.31 -10.95 -3.12
C ASP A 223 6.86 -11.23 -4.53
N PRO A 224 7.98 -10.59 -4.95
CA PRO A 224 8.58 -10.82 -6.26
C PRO A 224 9.06 -12.26 -6.47
N ASN A 225 9.47 -12.99 -5.41
CA ASN A 225 9.90 -14.37 -5.53
C ASN A 225 8.71 -15.30 -5.75
N GLU A 226 7.59 -15.08 -5.04
CA GLU A 226 6.34 -15.80 -5.30
C GLU A 226 5.84 -15.53 -6.71
N ALA A 227 5.87 -14.26 -7.15
CA ALA A 227 5.49 -13.86 -8.50
C ALA A 227 6.33 -14.59 -9.57
N LYS A 228 7.65 -14.62 -9.38
CA LYS A 228 8.58 -15.34 -10.27
C LYS A 228 8.26 -16.82 -10.33
N ASN A 229 8.13 -17.48 -9.18
CA ASN A 229 7.84 -18.93 -9.11
C ASN A 229 6.49 -19.27 -9.76
N LYS A 230 5.47 -18.44 -9.53
CA LYS A 230 4.16 -18.60 -10.12
C LYS A 230 4.18 -18.39 -11.63
N ALA A 231 4.90 -17.37 -12.12
CA ALA A 231 5.07 -17.13 -13.56
C ALA A 231 5.79 -18.31 -14.25
N GLN A 232 6.83 -18.84 -13.65
CA GLN A 232 7.53 -20.03 -14.16
C GLN A 232 6.58 -21.25 -14.22
N THR A 233 5.79 -21.47 -13.19
CA THR A 233 4.80 -22.57 -13.13
C THR A 233 3.76 -22.42 -14.24
N HIS A 234 3.21 -21.22 -14.42
CA HIS A 234 2.18 -20.95 -15.42
C HIS A 234 2.73 -21.11 -16.83
N LEU A 235 3.94 -20.59 -17.14
CA LEU A 235 4.54 -20.75 -18.46
C LEU A 235 4.93 -22.21 -18.78
N THR A 236 5.38 -22.97 -17.77
CA THR A 236 5.70 -24.39 -17.95
C THR A 236 4.44 -25.20 -18.26
N ALA A 237 3.32 -24.87 -17.64
CA ALA A 237 2.04 -25.54 -17.87
C ALA A 237 1.32 -25.08 -19.16
N ALA A 238 1.72 -23.95 -19.72
CA ALA A 238 1.05 -23.35 -20.87
C ALA A 238 1.35 -24.11 -22.17
N GLY A 239 0.30 -24.43 -22.93
CA GLY A 239 0.44 -24.90 -24.31
C GLY A 239 0.99 -23.83 -25.25
N ALA A 240 1.41 -24.23 -26.44
CA ALA A 240 1.96 -23.30 -27.43
C ALA A 240 0.96 -22.20 -27.84
N ASP A 241 -0.33 -22.49 -27.82
CA ASP A 241 -1.43 -21.54 -28.10
C ASP A 241 -1.64 -20.49 -27.01
N MET A 242 -1.00 -20.66 -25.86
CA MET A 242 -0.99 -19.70 -24.72
C MET A 242 0.33 -18.94 -24.61
N LYS A 243 1.14 -18.94 -25.66
CA LYS A 243 2.39 -18.20 -25.77
C LYS A 243 2.33 -17.25 -26.99
N GLY A 244 3.44 -16.76 -27.49
CA GLY A 244 3.46 -15.76 -28.56
C GLY A 244 3.38 -14.34 -27.99
N ASP A 245 2.45 -13.52 -28.53
CA ASP A 245 2.21 -12.16 -28.02
C ASP A 245 1.24 -12.20 -26.86
N VAL A 246 1.67 -11.96 -25.64
CA VAL A 246 0.87 -12.14 -24.43
C VAL A 246 0.54 -10.81 -23.74
N ALA A 247 -0.61 -10.75 -23.07
CA ALA A 247 -0.99 -9.67 -22.15
C ALA A 247 -0.87 -10.18 -20.70
N ILE A 248 -0.35 -9.35 -19.80
CA ILE A 248 -0.08 -9.73 -18.42
C ILE A 248 -0.62 -8.66 -17.47
N LEU A 249 -1.62 -9.02 -16.68
CA LEU A 249 -2.08 -8.18 -15.57
C LEU A 249 -1.11 -8.37 -14.41
N GLY A 250 -0.10 -7.50 -14.30
CA GLY A 250 0.85 -7.46 -13.19
C GLY A 250 0.28 -6.61 -12.05
N PRO A 251 0.25 -7.10 -10.80
CA PRO A 251 -0.48 -6.41 -9.73
C PRO A 251 0.24 -5.19 -9.17
N ASN A 252 1.57 -5.20 -9.10
CA ASN A 252 2.41 -4.06 -8.71
C ASN A 252 3.79 -4.16 -9.36
N ASP A 253 4.59 -3.12 -9.24
CA ASP A 253 5.86 -2.98 -9.95
C ASP A 253 6.90 -4.04 -9.57
N GLY A 254 7.10 -4.31 -8.30
CA GLY A 254 8.06 -5.33 -7.86
C GLY A 254 7.75 -6.71 -8.43
N THR A 255 6.49 -7.12 -8.38
CA THR A 255 6.04 -8.42 -8.93
C THR A 255 5.99 -8.39 -10.46
N ALA A 256 5.62 -7.27 -11.09
CA ALA A 256 5.61 -7.13 -12.54
C ALA A 256 7.00 -7.30 -13.13
N ARG A 257 8.04 -6.70 -12.54
CA ARG A 257 9.44 -6.93 -12.96
C ARG A 257 9.81 -8.41 -12.91
N ALA A 258 9.51 -9.07 -11.79
CA ALA A 258 9.82 -10.49 -11.61
C ALA A 258 9.10 -11.40 -12.63
N ILE A 259 7.84 -11.07 -12.95
CA ILE A 259 7.06 -11.77 -13.99
C ILE A 259 7.65 -11.48 -15.37
N ALA A 260 7.92 -10.23 -15.70
CA ALA A 260 8.48 -9.80 -16.98
C ALA A 260 9.80 -10.52 -17.28
N ASP A 261 10.69 -10.64 -16.30
CA ASP A 261 11.97 -11.34 -16.44
C ASP A 261 11.77 -12.83 -16.78
N VAL A 262 10.75 -13.48 -16.22
CA VAL A 262 10.42 -14.87 -16.54
C VAL A 262 9.91 -14.99 -17.99
N PHE A 263 8.94 -14.13 -18.36
CA PHE A 263 8.37 -14.16 -19.70
C PHE A 263 9.41 -13.83 -20.80
N ALA A 264 10.33 -12.90 -20.52
CA ALA A 264 11.40 -12.55 -21.44
C ALA A 264 12.40 -13.69 -21.72
N THR A 265 12.47 -14.71 -20.86
CA THR A 265 13.38 -15.87 -21.06
C THR A 265 12.75 -17.01 -21.84
N ASP A 266 11.42 -17.07 -21.99
CA ASP A 266 10.72 -18.10 -22.73
C ASP A 266 10.73 -17.78 -24.24
N LYS A 267 11.45 -18.58 -25.02
CA LYS A 267 11.58 -18.38 -26.48
C LYS A 267 10.27 -18.49 -27.27
N ALA A 268 9.24 -19.09 -26.69
CA ALA A 268 7.92 -19.18 -27.31
C ALA A 268 7.07 -17.93 -27.05
N VAL A 269 7.47 -17.05 -26.13
CA VAL A 269 6.90 -15.72 -25.94
C VAL A 269 7.61 -14.76 -26.88
N THR A 270 6.90 -14.24 -27.88
CA THR A 270 7.46 -13.34 -28.89
C THR A 270 7.46 -11.89 -28.47
N SER A 271 6.42 -11.49 -27.70
CA SER A 271 6.32 -10.18 -27.06
C SER A 271 5.35 -10.25 -25.88
N TYR A 272 5.41 -9.24 -25.01
CA TYR A 272 4.43 -9.08 -23.95
C TYR A 272 4.11 -7.61 -23.65
N VAL A 273 2.90 -7.38 -23.16
CA VAL A 273 2.47 -6.12 -22.52
C VAL A 273 2.15 -6.42 -21.06
N ILE A 274 2.80 -5.75 -20.13
CA ILE A 274 2.63 -5.99 -18.69
C ILE A 274 2.29 -4.71 -17.96
N SER A 275 1.26 -4.77 -17.10
CA SER A 275 0.90 -3.68 -16.20
C SER A 275 1.70 -3.73 -14.89
N GLY A 276 1.70 -2.60 -14.17
CA GLY A 276 2.24 -2.46 -12.84
C GLY A 276 1.57 -1.30 -12.09
N GLN A 277 1.98 -1.02 -10.88
CA GLN A 277 1.63 0.17 -10.10
C GLN A 277 2.72 0.47 -9.08
N ASP A 278 2.71 1.69 -8.54
CA ASP A 278 3.53 2.30 -7.50
C ASP A 278 4.60 3.25 -8.05
N ALA A 279 4.98 3.15 -9.32
CA ALA A 279 6.08 3.90 -9.94
C ALA A 279 7.41 3.70 -9.18
N ASP A 280 7.72 2.46 -8.79
CA ASP A 280 9.00 2.08 -8.21
C ASP A 280 10.16 2.52 -9.11
N LYS A 281 11.23 3.04 -8.53
CA LYS A 281 12.38 3.55 -9.29
C LYS A 281 12.96 2.50 -10.26
N ALA A 282 13.09 1.25 -9.81
CA ALA A 282 13.55 0.16 -10.65
C ALA A 282 12.58 -0.15 -11.81
N SER A 283 11.26 -0.04 -11.60
CA SER A 283 10.27 -0.22 -12.67
C SER A 283 10.26 0.92 -13.67
N ILE A 284 10.51 2.15 -13.23
CA ILE A 284 10.66 3.26 -14.17
C ILE A 284 11.85 3.01 -15.10
N GLN A 285 12.95 2.48 -14.59
CA GLN A 285 14.08 2.06 -15.46
C GLN A 285 13.65 0.95 -16.44
N TYR A 286 12.87 -0.05 -15.99
CA TYR A 286 12.33 -1.09 -16.85
C TYR A 286 11.38 -0.54 -17.93
N ILE A 287 10.57 0.47 -17.62
CA ILE A 287 9.69 1.13 -18.58
C ILE A 287 10.51 1.88 -19.64
N ILE A 288 11.54 2.60 -19.25
CA ILE A 288 12.45 3.30 -20.15
C ILE A 288 13.14 2.30 -21.11
N GLU A 289 13.57 1.17 -20.59
CA GLU A 289 14.20 0.09 -21.34
C GLU A 289 13.21 -0.77 -22.16
N GLY A 290 11.90 -0.60 -21.96
CA GLY A 290 10.86 -1.38 -22.64
C GLY A 290 10.65 -2.80 -22.09
N LYS A 291 11.14 -3.09 -20.88
CA LYS A 291 10.96 -4.37 -20.17
C LYS A 291 9.68 -4.45 -19.35
N GLN A 292 9.12 -3.32 -18.94
CA GLN A 292 7.79 -3.17 -18.38
C GLN A 292 7.03 -2.15 -19.20
N SER A 293 5.73 -2.35 -19.43
CA SER A 293 4.98 -1.51 -20.37
C SER A 293 4.47 -0.23 -19.74
N MET A 294 3.99 -0.32 -18.50
CA MET A 294 3.43 0.81 -17.78
C MET A 294 3.45 0.59 -16.27
N THR A 295 3.23 1.65 -15.53
CA THR A 295 2.89 1.63 -14.12
C THR A 295 1.75 2.60 -13.83
N VAL A 296 0.92 2.30 -12.85
CA VAL A 296 -0.02 3.27 -12.30
C VAL A 296 0.69 4.04 -11.20
N PHE A 297 0.99 5.29 -11.48
CA PHE A 297 1.65 6.19 -10.53
C PHE A 297 0.68 6.60 -9.42
N LYS A 298 1.07 6.29 -8.20
CA LYS A 298 0.42 6.69 -6.96
C LYS A 298 1.33 7.69 -6.25
N ASP A 299 1.01 8.99 -6.34
CA ASP A 299 1.86 10.04 -5.76
C ASP A 299 1.80 10.00 -4.23
N VAL A 300 2.76 9.30 -3.62
CA VAL A 300 2.86 9.15 -2.17
C VAL A 300 3.09 10.47 -1.43
N ARG A 301 3.59 11.52 -2.11
CA ARG A 301 3.69 12.86 -1.51
C ARG A 301 2.31 13.39 -1.11
N THR A 302 1.32 13.19 -1.98
CA THR A 302 -0.07 13.59 -1.73
C THR A 302 -0.71 12.72 -0.66
N LEU A 303 -0.52 11.39 -0.73
CA LEU A 303 -1.10 10.45 0.24
C LEU A 303 -0.59 10.73 1.66
N VAL A 304 0.72 10.91 1.82
CA VAL A 304 1.35 11.23 3.11
C VAL A 304 0.90 12.60 3.60
N LYS A 305 0.84 13.62 2.71
CA LYS A 305 0.33 14.94 3.06
C LYS A 305 -1.10 14.88 3.61
N ASP A 306 -1.96 14.09 2.97
CA ASP A 306 -3.35 13.91 3.41
C ASP A 306 -3.42 13.19 4.76
N ALA A 307 -2.62 12.14 4.97
CA ALA A 307 -2.57 11.40 6.24
C ALA A 307 -2.08 12.26 7.40
N ILE A 308 -0.99 13.02 7.17
CA ILE A 308 -0.46 13.95 8.20
C ILE A 308 -1.43 15.10 8.44
N GLY A 309 -2.04 15.66 7.38
CA GLY A 309 -3.06 16.70 7.52
C GLY A 309 -4.23 16.25 8.37
N MET A 310 -4.74 15.03 8.16
CA MET A 310 -5.78 14.44 9.00
C MET A 310 -5.31 14.24 10.45
N ALA A 311 -4.08 13.75 10.65
CA ALA A 311 -3.53 13.57 12.00
C ALA A 311 -3.43 14.90 12.76
N VAL A 312 -2.95 15.95 12.08
CA VAL A 312 -2.87 17.31 12.65
C VAL A 312 -4.25 17.86 12.99
N ASP A 313 -5.23 17.72 12.08
CA ASP A 313 -6.61 18.14 12.36
C ASP A 313 -7.18 17.44 13.60
N LEU A 314 -6.96 16.13 13.74
CA LEU A 314 -7.40 15.37 14.91
C LEU A 314 -6.71 15.82 16.20
N LEU A 315 -5.42 16.10 16.16
CA LEU A 315 -4.64 16.59 17.29
C LEU A 315 -5.05 18.02 17.72
N ASP A 316 -5.48 18.83 16.75
CA ASP A 316 -5.99 20.18 16.98
C ASP A 316 -7.50 20.19 17.33
N GLY A 317 -8.15 19.02 17.47
CA GLY A 317 -9.58 18.89 17.78
C GLY A 317 -10.53 19.24 16.62
N LYS A 318 -10.01 19.25 15.38
CA LYS A 318 -10.79 19.51 14.17
C LYS A 318 -11.28 18.22 13.52
N THR A 319 -12.27 18.33 12.66
CA THR A 319 -12.77 17.21 11.85
C THR A 319 -12.05 17.21 10.50
N PRO A 320 -11.31 16.15 10.15
CA PRO A 320 -10.65 16.02 8.85
C PRO A 320 -11.62 16.04 7.67
N ALA A 321 -11.22 16.66 6.56
CA ALA A 321 -11.96 16.62 5.31
C ALA A 321 -11.85 15.26 4.63
N THR A 322 -12.97 14.75 4.09
CA THR A 322 -13.05 13.46 3.39
C THR A 322 -13.69 13.60 2.02
N THR A 323 -13.46 12.65 1.12
CA THR A 323 -14.00 12.64 -0.25
C THR A 323 -14.97 11.51 -0.51
N GLY A 324 -15.08 10.54 0.40
CA GLY A 324 -15.95 9.37 0.27
C GLY A 324 -15.93 8.49 1.52
N GLU A 325 -16.43 7.27 1.36
CA GLU A 325 -16.42 6.27 2.43
C GLU A 325 -16.21 4.87 1.86
N TYR A 326 -15.68 3.96 2.69
CA TYR A 326 -15.49 2.55 2.35
C TYR A 326 -16.14 1.64 3.38
N ASP A 327 -16.83 0.62 2.91
CA ASP A 327 -17.34 -0.45 3.78
C ASP A 327 -16.19 -1.37 4.19
N ASN A 328 -15.90 -1.40 5.48
CA ASN A 328 -14.88 -2.27 6.06
C ASN A 328 -15.44 -3.57 6.63
N LYS A 329 -16.63 -3.98 6.22
CA LYS A 329 -17.41 -5.14 6.70
C LYS A 329 -17.93 -5.02 8.14
N LYS A 330 -17.79 -3.85 8.77
CA LYS A 330 -18.33 -3.54 10.09
C LYS A 330 -19.02 -2.18 10.13
N ILE A 331 -18.38 -1.18 9.55
CA ILE A 331 -18.87 0.20 9.43
C ILE A 331 -18.47 0.78 8.07
N LYS A 332 -19.06 1.91 7.72
CA LYS A 332 -18.57 2.76 6.64
C LYS A 332 -17.54 3.73 7.19
N VAL A 333 -16.29 3.56 6.78
CA VAL A 333 -15.15 4.39 7.20
C VAL A 333 -15.05 5.59 6.27
N LYS A 334 -15.05 6.80 6.83
CA LYS A 334 -14.82 8.03 6.07
C LYS A 334 -13.43 8.03 5.45
N ALA A 335 -13.34 8.36 4.15
CA ALA A 335 -12.10 8.24 3.42
C ALA A 335 -11.70 9.51 2.66
N LYS A 336 -10.40 9.69 2.52
CA LYS A 336 -9.76 10.62 1.59
C LYS A 336 -9.08 9.83 0.49
N GLN A 337 -9.56 9.99 -0.75
CA GLN A 337 -9.00 9.34 -1.92
C GLN A 337 -8.15 10.30 -2.74
N THR A 338 -7.01 9.80 -3.21
CA THR A 338 -6.11 10.48 -4.13
C THR A 338 -6.22 9.85 -5.53
N LYS A 339 -6.14 10.68 -6.57
CA LYS A 339 -6.15 10.23 -7.98
C LYS A 339 -4.86 9.50 -8.33
N VAL A 340 -4.93 8.69 -9.37
CA VAL A 340 -3.80 7.95 -9.94
C VAL A 340 -3.55 8.38 -11.39
N ILE A 341 -2.35 8.12 -11.91
CA ILE A 341 -1.92 8.51 -13.25
C ILE A 341 -1.27 7.29 -13.92
N VAL A 342 -1.65 6.99 -15.15
CA VAL A 342 -0.94 6.00 -15.98
C VAL A 342 0.37 6.60 -16.45
N VAL A 343 1.48 5.90 -16.20
CA VAL A 343 2.82 6.27 -16.65
C VAL A 343 3.39 5.16 -17.52
N ASP A 344 3.82 5.51 -18.70
CA ASP A 344 4.54 4.67 -19.64
C ASP A 344 5.78 5.40 -20.20
N LYS A 345 6.47 4.78 -21.17
CA LYS A 345 7.64 5.38 -21.80
C LYS A 345 7.38 6.74 -22.43
N GLY A 346 6.13 6.98 -22.90
CA GLY A 346 5.76 8.22 -23.59
C GLY A 346 5.61 9.43 -22.67
N ASN A 347 5.28 9.20 -21.40
CA ASN A 347 5.00 10.30 -20.48
C ASN A 347 5.84 10.28 -19.18
N VAL A 348 6.72 9.29 -18.98
CA VAL A 348 7.55 9.14 -17.77
C VAL A 348 8.29 10.43 -17.40
N ARG A 349 8.86 11.15 -18.38
CA ARG A 349 9.55 12.42 -18.13
C ARG A 349 8.60 13.47 -17.54
N LYS A 350 7.46 13.67 -18.17
CA LYS A 350 6.47 14.68 -17.76
C LYS A 350 5.94 14.39 -16.35
N GLU A 351 5.50 13.13 -16.13
CA GLU A 351 4.75 12.78 -14.91
C GLU A 351 5.66 12.58 -13.69
N LEU A 352 6.93 12.14 -13.89
CA LEU A 352 7.80 11.78 -12.78
C LEU A 352 9.01 12.69 -12.62
N ILE A 353 9.57 13.25 -13.72
CA ILE A 353 10.75 14.09 -13.64
C ILE A 353 10.36 15.57 -13.54
N ASP A 354 9.57 16.07 -14.48
CA ASP A 354 9.14 17.48 -14.50
C ASP A 354 8.24 17.81 -13.30
N SER A 355 7.51 16.81 -12.77
CA SER A 355 6.74 16.92 -11.51
C SER A 355 7.63 17.00 -10.25
N GLY A 356 8.93 16.71 -10.37
CA GLY A 356 9.87 16.66 -9.26
C GLY A 356 9.69 15.44 -8.34
N TYR A 357 9.03 14.38 -8.82
CA TYR A 357 8.91 13.13 -8.04
C TYR A 357 10.25 12.39 -7.97
N TYR A 358 10.92 12.26 -9.13
CA TYR A 358 12.28 11.74 -9.29
C TYR A 358 13.18 12.76 -9.98
N LYS A 359 14.49 12.54 -9.93
CA LYS A 359 15.49 13.30 -10.68
C LYS A 359 15.82 12.58 -11.99
N ALA A 360 16.12 13.34 -13.06
CA ALA A 360 16.53 12.77 -14.33
C ALA A 360 17.77 11.88 -14.19
N ASP A 361 18.74 12.29 -13.38
CA ASP A 361 19.99 11.56 -13.12
C ASP A 361 19.77 10.24 -12.36
N ASP A 362 18.57 9.96 -11.89
CA ASP A 362 18.21 8.69 -11.30
C ASP A 362 18.08 7.56 -12.33
N PHE A 363 17.98 7.90 -13.63
CA PHE A 363 17.69 6.97 -14.72
C PHE A 363 18.64 7.10 -15.90
N THR A 364 18.80 6.02 -16.64
CA THR A 364 19.55 5.99 -17.90
C THR A 364 18.60 5.90 -19.09
N GLY A 365 18.88 6.65 -20.18
CA GLY A 365 18.09 6.56 -21.41
C GLY A 365 16.77 7.34 -21.42
N LEU A 366 16.60 8.29 -20.49
CA LEU A 366 15.48 9.25 -20.47
C LEU A 366 15.59 10.25 -21.61
#